data_2670735baacc1f836fcb51dc2e86a523
#
_entry.id   2670735baacc1f836fcb51dc2e86a523
#
_cell.length_a   1.000
_cell.length_b   1.000
_cell.length_c   1.000
_cell.angle_alpha   90.00
_cell.angle_beta   90.00
_cell.angle_gamma   90.00
#
_symmetry.space_group_name_H-M   'P 1'
#
loop_
_entity.id
_entity.type
_entity.pdbx_description
1 polymer ?
#
loop_
_entity_poly.entity_id
_entity_poly.type
_entity_poly.pdbx_seq_one_letter_code
_entity_poly.pdbx_strand_id
1 'polypeptide(L)'
;AILAIFRLGATYLPIDPSLPDNRKRYMAENADMVLLLTDSSNEVGGIPSVRQLYLNGEQLSEPVVGDYTEVLPDDCAYIIYTSGTTGNPKGVRISYRNLDTFTRNLIDKKLYHLSDPANRYLAFASISFDASILELMMCIPAGGTLILAGEDERRDISLLDELIRREKVNIAFFPPSLLGMFADLDFPSFKTLLFGAEAIGEKLFNRLKQQPYRLMNVYGPTENTVLSTIRIVGKDTSYDDIGYPLKGTVCYVLSENLQQTTLGATGELCLGGPQVSLGYIGSVQLNEKSFISYDGERLYR
;
A
#
# COMPACT_ATOMS: atom_id res chain seq x y z
N ALA A 1 8.14 -13.50 7.00
CA ALA A 1 7.21 -13.19 8.09
C ALA A 1 5.80 -12.86 7.56
N ILE A 2 5.59 -11.82 6.72
CA ILE A 2 4.26 -11.35 6.27
C ILE A 2 3.41 -12.47 5.67
N LEU A 3 3.96 -13.24 4.72
CA LEU A 3 3.26 -14.36 4.11
C LEU A 3 2.90 -15.47 5.11
N ALA A 4 3.74 -15.72 6.10
CA ALA A 4 3.46 -16.68 7.15
C ALA A 4 2.29 -16.20 8.04
N ILE A 5 2.25 -14.90 8.36
CA ILE A 5 1.15 -14.30 9.11
C ILE A 5 -0.17 -14.48 8.35
N PHE A 6 -0.20 -14.14 7.05
CA PHE A 6 -1.40 -14.33 6.23
C PHE A 6 -1.82 -15.81 6.13
N ARG A 7 -0.85 -16.72 5.97
CA ARG A 7 -1.12 -18.16 5.88
C ARG A 7 -1.72 -18.75 7.15
N LEU A 8 -1.39 -18.16 8.30
CA LEU A 8 -1.93 -18.55 9.62
C LEU A 8 -3.30 -17.90 9.91
N GLY A 9 -3.83 -17.06 9.02
CA GLY A 9 -5.05 -16.30 9.25
C GLY A 9 -4.90 -15.21 10.32
N ALA A 10 -3.66 -14.85 10.65
CA ALA A 10 -3.37 -13.80 11.62
C ALA A 10 -3.34 -12.41 10.97
N THR A 11 -3.59 -11.37 11.78
CA THR A 11 -3.54 -9.98 11.33
C THR A 11 -2.11 -9.46 11.32
N TYR A 12 -1.64 -8.95 10.19
CA TYR A 12 -0.34 -8.31 10.07
C TYR A 12 -0.39 -6.86 10.56
N LEU A 13 0.46 -6.53 11.53
CA LEU A 13 0.64 -5.18 12.06
C LEU A 13 2.10 -4.75 11.89
N PRO A 14 2.45 -3.91 10.89
CA PRO A 14 3.78 -3.36 10.78
C PRO A 14 4.04 -2.27 11.81
N ILE A 15 5.18 -2.35 12.50
CA ILE A 15 5.68 -1.31 13.39
C ILE A 15 7.12 -0.99 12.98
N ASP A 16 7.33 0.23 12.50
CA ASP A 16 8.66 0.70 12.13
C ASP A 16 9.51 0.89 13.40
N PRO A 17 10.67 0.25 13.52
CA PRO A 17 11.52 0.37 14.70
C PRO A 17 12.01 1.80 14.96
N SER A 18 12.07 2.65 13.94
CA SER A 18 12.47 4.06 14.05
C SER A 18 11.43 4.96 14.74
N LEU A 19 10.20 4.48 14.90
CA LEU A 19 9.15 5.25 15.59
C LEU A 19 9.48 5.48 17.08
N PRO A 20 9.05 6.61 17.67
CA PRO A 20 9.14 6.83 19.11
C PRO A 20 8.45 5.72 19.92
N ASP A 21 9.01 5.36 21.07
CA ASP A 21 8.52 4.25 21.90
C ASP A 21 7.05 4.41 22.35
N ASN A 22 6.64 5.63 22.67
CA ASN A 22 5.25 5.92 23.02
C ASN A 22 4.29 5.62 21.86
N ARG A 23 4.72 5.85 20.61
CA ARG A 23 3.94 5.57 19.42
C ARG A 23 3.86 4.07 19.13
N LYS A 24 4.98 3.34 19.26
CA LYS A 24 5.03 1.89 19.14
C LYS A 24 4.12 1.22 20.17
N ARG A 25 4.19 1.67 21.43
CA ARG A 25 3.32 1.20 22.51
C ARG A 25 1.85 1.41 22.21
N TYR A 26 1.49 2.63 21.81
CA TYR A 26 0.11 2.95 21.46
C TYR A 26 -0.43 2.05 20.34
N MET A 27 0.35 1.82 19.28
CA MET A 27 -0.06 0.96 18.17
C MET A 27 -0.25 -0.49 18.63
N ALA A 28 0.67 -1.02 19.42
CA ALA A 28 0.61 -2.38 19.94
C ALA A 28 -0.59 -2.61 20.88
N GLU A 29 -0.83 -1.68 21.81
CA GLU A 29 -1.96 -1.74 22.75
C GLU A 29 -3.30 -1.53 22.04
N ASN A 30 -3.41 -0.54 21.17
CA ASN A 30 -4.64 -0.23 20.44
C ASN A 30 -5.07 -1.36 19.48
N ALA A 31 -4.10 -2.12 18.95
CA ALA A 31 -4.37 -3.25 18.06
C ALA A 31 -4.45 -4.60 18.79
N ASP A 32 -4.39 -4.64 20.13
CA ASP A 32 -4.36 -5.87 20.94
C ASP A 32 -3.30 -6.87 20.42
N MET A 33 -2.07 -6.38 20.18
CA MET A 33 -0.99 -7.19 19.61
C MET A 33 -0.62 -8.35 20.53
N VAL A 34 -0.59 -9.58 20.00
CA VAL A 34 -0.34 -10.80 20.79
C VAL A 34 1.06 -11.38 20.61
N LEU A 35 1.72 -11.05 19.49
CA LEU A 35 3.05 -11.57 19.14
C LEU A 35 3.85 -10.50 18.39
N LEU A 36 5.09 -10.26 18.83
CA LEU A 36 6.06 -9.43 18.13
C LEU A 36 7.07 -10.33 17.41
N LEU A 37 7.19 -10.15 16.09
CA LEU A 37 8.27 -10.73 15.29
C LEU A 37 9.35 -9.67 15.11
N THR A 38 10.58 -9.95 15.52
CA THR A 38 11.72 -9.03 15.42
C THR A 38 12.99 -9.77 15.05
N ASP A 39 14.00 -9.06 14.58
CA ASP A 39 15.36 -9.60 14.50
C ASP A 39 16.13 -9.38 15.83
N SER A 40 17.21 -10.08 16.00
CA SER A 40 18.02 -10.03 17.24
C SER A 40 18.79 -8.72 17.44
N SER A 41 18.86 -7.86 16.43
CA SER A 41 19.63 -6.63 16.44
C SER A 41 18.86 -5.44 17.05
N ASN A 42 17.53 -5.56 17.13
CA ASN A 42 16.67 -4.49 17.59
C ASN A 42 15.92 -4.92 18.86
N GLU A 43 16.43 -4.55 20.04
CA GLU A 43 15.56 -4.45 21.21
C GLU A 43 14.47 -3.42 20.88
N VAL A 44 13.27 -3.89 20.61
CA VAL A 44 12.14 -2.99 20.34
C VAL A 44 11.69 -2.43 21.67
N GLY A 45 12.31 -1.32 22.07
CA GLY A 45 11.91 -0.55 23.24
C GLY A 45 10.44 -0.13 23.13
N GLY A 46 9.75 0.00 24.25
CA GLY A 46 8.43 0.59 24.32
C GLY A 46 7.25 -0.33 24.02
N ILE A 47 7.45 -1.55 23.53
CA ILE A 47 6.34 -2.48 23.35
C ILE A 47 6.07 -3.22 24.66
N PRO A 48 4.80 -3.24 25.16
CA PRO A 48 4.46 -3.91 26.40
C PRO A 48 4.69 -5.43 26.33
N SER A 49 4.55 -6.13 27.44
CA SER A 49 4.82 -7.56 27.68
C SER A 49 4.11 -8.51 26.71
N VAL A 50 4.41 -8.37 25.43
CA VAL A 50 3.95 -9.22 24.33
C VAL A 50 4.99 -10.32 24.10
N ARG A 51 4.52 -11.52 23.80
CA ARG A 51 5.43 -12.60 23.40
C ARG A 51 6.28 -12.18 22.21
N GLN A 52 7.60 -12.29 22.33
CA GLN A 52 8.54 -11.96 21.26
C GLN A 52 9.08 -13.23 20.62
N LEU A 53 9.16 -13.22 19.30
CA LEU A 53 9.82 -14.27 18.51
C LEU A 53 10.92 -13.62 17.67
N TYR A 54 12.15 -14.05 17.94
CA TYR A 54 13.33 -13.57 17.22
C TYR A 54 13.51 -14.37 15.93
N LEU A 55 13.56 -13.68 14.79
CA LEU A 55 13.78 -14.29 13.47
C LEU A 55 15.30 -14.41 13.18
N ASN A 56 16.00 -15.18 13.99
CA ASN A 56 17.41 -15.50 13.75
C ASN A 56 17.47 -16.70 12.81
N GLY A 57 18.27 -16.61 11.75
CA GLY A 57 18.36 -17.64 10.71
C GLY A 57 18.63 -19.09 11.17
N GLU A 58 19.06 -19.28 12.42
CA GLU A 58 19.35 -20.59 13.02
C GLU A 58 18.13 -21.30 13.65
N GLN A 59 17.00 -20.59 13.83
CA GLN A 59 15.79 -21.16 14.48
C GLN A 59 14.67 -21.56 13.51
N LEU A 60 14.88 -21.38 12.22
CA LEU A 60 13.98 -21.90 11.21
C LEU A 60 14.22 -23.41 11.06
N SER A 61 13.81 -24.18 12.08
CA SER A 61 13.66 -25.64 11.98
C SER A 61 12.76 -26.01 10.80
N GLU A 62 12.85 -27.26 10.35
CA GLU A 62 12.15 -27.78 9.18
C GLU A 62 10.71 -27.26 9.03
N PRO A 63 10.23 -27.02 7.81
CA PRO A 63 8.90 -26.49 7.60
C PRO A 63 7.86 -27.43 8.24
N VAL A 64 7.21 -26.95 9.28
CA VAL A 64 6.06 -27.66 9.83
C VAL A 64 4.96 -27.59 8.80
N VAL A 65 4.68 -28.71 8.16
CA VAL A 65 3.48 -28.87 7.32
C VAL A 65 2.31 -28.97 8.30
N GLY A 66 1.79 -27.84 8.69
CA GLY A 66 0.58 -27.75 9.52
C GLY A 66 -0.65 -27.52 8.65
N ASP A 67 -1.81 -27.85 9.20
CA ASP A 67 -3.09 -27.51 8.58
C ASP A 67 -3.21 -25.99 8.46
N TYR A 68 -3.70 -25.53 7.31
CA TYR A 68 -3.98 -24.11 7.09
C TYR A 68 -5.19 -23.70 7.91
N THR A 69 -5.11 -22.56 8.58
CA THR A 69 -6.30 -21.96 9.17
C THR A 69 -7.23 -21.49 8.06
N GLU A 70 -8.47 -21.93 8.08
CA GLU A 70 -9.49 -21.38 7.21
C GLU A 70 -9.71 -19.91 7.56
N VAL A 71 -9.53 -19.04 6.58
CA VAL A 71 -9.65 -17.59 6.75
C VAL A 71 -10.97 -17.14 6.18
N LEU A 72 -11.77 -16.45 6.97
CA LEU A 72 -13.01 -15.86 6.49
C LEU A 72 -12.73 -14.57 5.70
N PRO A 73 -13.51 -14.27 4.66
CA PRO A 73 -13.28 -13.07 3.85
C PRO A 73 -13.27 -11.77 4.63
N ASP A 74 -14.03 -11.68 5.71
CA ASP A 74 -14.16 -10.47 6.53
C ASP A 74 -13.21 -10.45 7.75
N ASP A 75 -12.36 -11.48 7.91
CA ASP A 75 -11.27 -11.44 8.89
C ASP A 75 -10.26 -10.35 8.51
N CYS A 76 -9.65 -9.73 9.53
CA CYS A 76 -8.66 -8.67 9.32
C CYS A 76 -7.33 -9.27 8.82
N ALA A 77 -6.91 -8.88 7.63
CA ALA A 77 -5.62 -9.28 7.05
C ALA A 77 -4.47 -8.44 7.59
N TYR A 78 -4.65 -7.11 7.61
CA TYR A 78 -3.62 -6.22 8.13
C TYR A 78 -4.21 -4.93 8.71
N ILE A 79 -3.41 -4.27 9.56
CA ILE A 79 -3.70 -2.94 10.11
C ILE A 79 -2.52 -2.03 9.77
N ILE A 80 -2.79 -0.92 9.09
CA ILE A 80 -1.79 0.13 8.86
C ILE A 80 -2.24 1.40 9.58
N TYR A 81 -1.30 1.99 10.33
CA TYR A 81 -1.54 3.23 11.04
C TYR A 81 -1.21 4.45 10.18
N THR A 82 -2.20 5.30 9.97
CA THR A 82 -2.05 6.58 9.28
C THR A 82 -1.98 7.75 10.25
N SER A 83 -1.46 8.89 9.80
CA SER A 83 -1.41 10.11 10.62
C SER A 83 -2.83 10.61 10.90
N GLY A 84 -3.19 10.76 12.17
CA GLY A 84 -4.47 11.32 12.59
C GLY A 84 -4.41 12.83 12.76
N THR A 85 -5.48 13.55 12.41
CA THR A 85 -5.65 14.98 12.66
C THR A 85 -5.71 15.32 14.15
N THR A 86 -5.95 14.35 15.02
CA THR A 86 -6.07 14.47 16.48
C THR A 86 -4.77 14.19 17.24
N GLY A 87 -3.65 13.96 16.55
CA GLY A 87 -2.33 13.67 17.14
C GLY A 87 -2.03 12.18 17.29
N ASN A 88 -2.98 11.33 17.62
CA ASN A 88 -2.78 9.88 17.66
C ASN A 88 -2.97 9.25 16.28
N PRO A 89 -2.14 8.26 15.90
CA PRO A 89 -2.30 7.55 14.65
C PRO A 89 -3.59 6.70 14.65
N LYS A 90 -4.19 6.54 13.48
CA LYS A 90 -5.42 5.78 13.26
C LYS A 90 -5.08 4.45 12.59
N GLY A 91 -5.45 3.33 13.21
CA GLY A 91 -5.25 2.00 12.64
C GLY A 91 -6.39 1.66 11.67
N VAL A 92 -6.08 1.61 10.38
CA VAL A 92 -7.03 1.19 9.33
C VAL A 92 -7.00 -0.31 9.20
N ARG A 93 -8.15 -0.97 9.37
CA ARG A 93 -8.28 -2.43 9.30
C ARG A 93 -8.69 -2.86 7.90
N ILE A 94 -7.89 -3.68 7.27
CA ILE A 94 -8.14 -4.23 5.93
C ILE A 94 -8.45 -5.72 6.05
N SER A 95 -9.58 -6.15 5.45
CA SER A 95 -9.98 -7.55 5.45
C SER A 95 -9.28 -8.36 4.35
N TYR A 96 -9.33 -9.70 4.48
CA TYR A 96 -8.87 -10.59 3.42
C TYR A 96 -9.68 -10.42 2.12
N ARG A 97 -10.98 -10.11 2.20
CA ARG A 97 -11.81 -9.74 1.04
C ARG A 97 -11.29 -8.50 0.33
N ASN A 98 -10.94 -7.46 1.10
CA ASN A 98 -10.39 -6.23 0.54
C ASN A 98 -9.06 -6.52 -0.18
N LEU A 99 -8.14 -7.23 0.50
CA LEU A 99 -6.83 -7.58 -0.03
C LEU A 99 -6.93 -8.49 -1.28
N ASP A 100 -7.80 -9.49 -1.28
CA ASP A 100 -8.03 -10.36 -2.43
C ASP A 100 -8.58 -9.57 -3.62
N THR A 101 -9.58 -8.71 -3.41
CA THR A 101 -10.14 -7.87 -4.47
C THR A 101 -9.08 -6.97 -5.09
N PHE A 102 -8.29 -6.29 -4.24
CA PHE A 102 -7.18 -5.45 -4.68
C PHE A 102 -6.14 -6.25 -5.48
N THR A 103 -5.71 -7.40 -4.95
CA THR A 103 -4.72 -8.26 -5.58
C THR A 103 -5.19 -8.75 -6.96
N ARG A 104 -6.42 -9.21 -7.08
CA ARG A 104 -7.02 -9.64 -8.36
C ARG A 104 -7.03 -8.53 -9.40
N ASN A 105 -7.29 -7.30 -8.98
CA ASN A 105 -7.20 -6.13 -9.87
C ASN A 105 -5.78 -5.92 -10.41
N LEU A 106 -4.76 -6.03 -9.54
CA LEU A 106 -3.36 -5.82 -9.95
C LEU A 106 -2.85 -6.88 -10.93
N ILE A 107 -3.24 -8.14 -10.72
CA ILE A 107 -2.76 -9.27 -11.53
C ILE A 107 -3.58 -9.50 -12.80
N ASP A 108 -4.63 -8.72 -13.05
CA ASP A 108 -5.39 -8.82 -14.30
C ASP A 108 -4.50 -8.43 -15.48
N LYS A 109 -4.02 -9.46 -16.20
CA LYS A 109 -3.10 -9.30 -17.33
C LYS A 109 -3.68 -8.47 -18.48
N LYS A 110 -5.03 -8.41 -18.58
CA LYS A 110 -5.69 -7.66 -19.66
C LYS A 110 -5.71 -6.17 -19.39
N LEU A 111 -5.69 -5.76 -18.10
CA LEU A 111 -5.83 -4.37 -17.71
C LEU A 111 -4.48 -3.66 -17.61
N TYR A 112 -3.57 -4.18 -16.79
CA TYR A 112 -2.38 -3.39 -16.40
C TYR A 112 -1.05 -4.00 -16.83
N HIS A 113 -1.02 -5.27 -17.22
CA HIS A 113 0.21 -5.99 -17.58
C HIS A 113 1.31 -5.95 -16.49
N LEU A 114 0.89 -5.89 -15.23
CA LEU A 114 1.82 -5.91 -14.10
C LEU A 114 2.22 -7.33 -13.69
N SER A 115 1.45 -8.35 -14.07
CA SER A 115 1.66 -9.74 -13.67
C SER A 115 2.43 -10.53 -14.73
N ASP A 116 3.76 -10.63 -14.54
CA ASP A 116 4.64 -11.46 -15.37
C ASP A 116 5.74 -12.06 -14.45
N PRO A 117 5.95 -13.38 -14.43
CA PRO A 117 6.99 -14.01 -13.61
C PRO A 117 8.41 -13.57 -13.97
N ALA A 118 8.63 -13.02 -15.16
CA ALA A 118 9.91 -12.43 -15.57
C ALA A 118 10.13 -11.02 -15.02
N ASN A 119 9.15 -10.43 -14.36
CA ASN A 119 9.30 -9.08 -13.81
C ASN A 119 10.13 -9.07 -12.52
N ARG A 120 10.86 -7.98 -12.35
CA ARG A 120 11.69 -7.65 -11.19
C ARG A 120 11.12 -6.38 -10.56
N TYR A 121 10.47 -6.56 -9.42
CA TYR A 121 9.73 -5.51 -8.71
C TYR A 121 10.61 -4.92 -7.62
N LEU A 122 10.62 -3.60 -7.50
CA LEU A 122 11.28 -2.94 -6.38
C LEU A 122 10.38 -2.94 -5.14
N ALA A 123 10.93 -3.30 -3.99
CA ALA A 123 10.34 -3.08 -2.67
C ALA A 123 11.14 -1.99 -1.97
N PHE A 124 10.64 -0.77 -2.06
CA PHE A 124 11.25 0.44 -1.52
C PHE A 124 10.44 1.03 -0.36
N ALA A 125 9.12 0.93 -0.40
CA ALA A 125 8.26 1.56 0.59
C ALA A 125 8.53 1.02 2.01
N SER A 126 8.47 1.90 3.02
CA SER A 126 8.47 1.46 4.41
C SER A 126 7.27 0.55 4.67
N ILE A 127 7.48 -0.49 5.47
CA ILE A 127 6.42 -1.43 5.89
C ILE A 127 5.25 -0.74 6.61
N SER A 128 5.46 0.47 7.14
CA SER A 128 4.42 1.27 7.79
C SER A 128 3.45 1.94 6.83
N PHE A 129 3.72 1.89 5.53
CA PHE A 129 2.84 2.40 4.48
C PHE A 129 2.26 1.25 3.65
N ASP A 130 1.01 1.43 3.23
CA ASP A 130 0.30 0.47 2.39
C ASP A 130 0.88 0.33 0.96
N ALA A 131 1.69 1.27 0.52
CA ALA A 131 2.51 1.13 -0.67
C ALA A 131 3.42 -0.13 -0.62
N SER A 132 3.86 -0.56 0.58
CA SER A 132 4.58 -1.83 0.74
C SER A 132 3.72 -3.05 0.41
N ILE A 133 2.42 -2.98 0.69
CA ILE A 133 1.43 -4.01 0.29
C ILE A 133 1.25 -4.00 -1.23
N LEU A 134 1.22 -2.82 -1.87
CA LEU A 134 1.20 -2.72 -3.34
C LEU A 134 2.38 -3.48 -3.96
N GLU A 135 3.61 -3.20 -3.49
CA GLU A 135 4.83 -3.82 -4.00
C GLU A 135 4.81 -5.35 -3.86
N LEU A 136 4.38 -5.85 -2.69
CA LEU A 136 4.24 -7.28 -2.43
C LEU A 136 3.17 -7.93 -3.31
N MET A 137 1.99 -7.31 -3.43
CA MET A 137 0.86 -7.87 -4.17
C MET A 137 1.01 -7.76 -5.69
N MET A 138 1.86 -6.88 -6.19
CA MET A 138 2.27 -6.92 -7.60
C MET A 138 3.21 -8.09 -7.91
N CYS A 139 4.12 -8.41 -6.99
CA CYS A 139 5.21 -9.37 -7.22
C CYS A 139 4.81 -10.82 -6.93
N ILE A 140 4.31 -11.08 -5.72
CA ILE A 140 4.15 -12.46 -5.22
C ILE A 140 3.15 -13.27 -6.04
N PRO A 141 1.93 -12.79 -6.32
CA PRO A 141 0.97 -13.54 -7.12
C PRO A 141 1.38 -13.69 -8.59
N ALA A 142 2.27 -12.80 -9.07
CA ALA A 142 2.83 -12.87 -10.41
C ALA A 142 3.94 -13.93 -10.55
N GLY A 143 4.48 -14.41 -9.43
CA GLY A 143 5.67 -15.28 -9.40
C GLY A 143 6.96 -14.56 -9.81
N GLY A 144 7.01 -13.24 -9.68
CA GLY A 144 8.15 -12.41 -10.04
C GLY A 144 9.26 -12.39 -8.98
N THR A 145 10.29 -11.61 -9.24
CA THR A 145 11.41 -11.39 -8.31
C THR A 145 11.23 -10.08 -7.57
N LEU A 146 11.22 -10.11 -6.24
CA LEU A 146 11.17 -8.92 -5.39
C LEU A 146 12.58 -8.46 -5.02
N ILE A 147 12.95 -7.25 -5.39
CA ILE A 147 14.23 -6.62 -5.07
C ILE A 147 14.02 -5.72 -3.86
N LEU A 148 14.64 -6.05 -2.74
CA LEU A 148 14.50 -5.31 -1.49
C LEU A 148 15.53 -4.18 -1.45
N ALA A 149 15.09 -2.94 -1.35
CA ALA A 149 15.95 -1.81 -1.01
C ALA A 149 16.31 -1.88 0.48
N GLY A 150 17.59 -1.84 0.80
CA GLY A 150 18.08 -1.76 2.17
C GLY A 150 17.94 -0.34 2.76
N GLU A 151 18.41 -0.19 4.01
CA GLU A 151 18.37 1.09 4.71
C GLU A 151 19.19 2.18 4.00
N ASP A 152 20.35 1.82 3.43
CA ASP A 152 21.24 2.75 2.77
C ASP A 152 20.63 3.21 1.44
N GLU A 153 20.08 2.30 0.63
CA GLU A 153 19.40 2.64 -0.62
C GLU A 153 18.13 3.48 -0.40
N ARG A 154 17.47 3.33 0.75
CA ARG A 154 16.31 4.18 1.09
C ARG A 154 16.69 5.60 1.48
N ARG A 155 17.93 5.83 1.92
CA ARG A 155 18.45 7.14 2.38
C ARG A 155 19.26 7.88 1.33
N ASP A 156 19.83 7.15 0.38
CA ASP A 156 20.70 7.70 -0.68
C ASP A 156 20.15 7.36 -2.06
N ILE A 157 19.76 8.41 -2.79
CA ILE A 157 19.17 8.30 -4.12
C ILE A 157 20.17 7.69 -5.13
N SER A 158 21.48 7.90 -4.94
CA SER A 158 22.51 7.37 -5.83
C SER A 158 22.66 5.87 -5.65
N LEU A 159 22.61 5.38 -4.40
CA LEU A 159 22.62 3.94 -4.09
C LEU A 159 21.34 3.27 -4.58
N LEU A 160 20.20 3.96 -4.49
CA LEU A 160 18.94 3.46 -5.02
C LEU A 160 18.99 3.33 -6.55
N ASP A 161 19.52 4.33 -7.27
CA ASP A 161 19.69 4.27 -8.72
C ASP A 161 20.64 3.13 -9.11
N GLU A 162 21.76 2.95 -8.39
CA GLU A 162 22.69 1.85 -8.60
C GLU A 162 22.00 0.48 -8.40
N LEU A 163 21.21 0.30 -7.32
CA LEU A 163 20.44 -0.91 -7.08
C LEU A 163 19.48 -1.20 -8.24
N ILE A 164 18.71 -0.20 -8.67
CA ILE A 164 17.75 -0.33 -9.79
C ILE A 164 18.45 -0.84 -11.05
N ARG A 165 19.61 -0.25 -11.39
CA ARG A 165 20.38 -0.62 -12.59
C ARG A 165 21.03 -1.98 -12.46
N ARG A 166 21.71 -2.26 -11.34
CA ARG A 166 22.38 -3.52 -11.04
C ARG A 166 21.42 -4.68 -11.09
N GLU A 167 20.28 -4.55 -10.42
CA GLU A 167 19.27 -5.59 -10.32
C GLU A 167 18.29 -5.60 -11.51
N LYS A 168 18.43 -4.71 -12.46
CA LYS A 168 17.56 -4.60 -13.65
C LYS A 168 16.08 -4.56 -13.26
N VAL A 169 15.76 -3.76 -12.24
CA VAL A 169 14.37 -3.53 -11.83
C VAL A 169 13.57 -3.06 -13.04
N ASN A 170 12.38 -3.61 -13.25
CA ASN A 170 11.55 -3.23 -14.37
C ASN A 170 10.13 -2.80 -14.00
N ILE A 171 9.75 -2.95 -12.73
CA ILE A 171 8.52 -2.38 -12.17
C ILE A 171 8.85 -1.75 -10.82
N ALA A 172 8.46 -0.48 -10.65
CA ALA A 172 8.60 0.24 -9.38
C ALA A 172 7.40 1.15 -9.13
N PHE A 173 7.14 1.43 -7.84
CA PHE A 173 6.26 2.51 -7.38
C PHE A 173 7.09 3.56 -6.66
N PHE A 174 6.90 4.83 -7.02
CA PHE A 174 7.55 5.96 -6.34
C PHE A 174 6.59 7.12 -6.10
N PRO A 175 6.65 7.77 -4.93
CA PRO A 175 6.00 9.05 -4.75
C PRO A 175 6.69 10.13 -5.60
N PRO A 176 5.95 11.12 -6.13
CA PRO A 176 6.50 12.23 -6.91
C PRO A 176 7.67 12.98 -6.25
N SER A 177 7.65 13.14 -4.94
CA SER A 177 8.74 13.77 -4.20
C SER A 177 10.07 13.03 -4.38
N LEU A 178 10.06 11.70 -4.33
CA LEU A 178 11.25 10.89 -4.56
C LEU A 178 11.70 10.96 -6.03
N LEU A 179 10.76 10.88 -6.98
CA LEU A 179 11.07 11.01 -8.41
C LEU A 179 11.74 12.35 -8.76
N GLY A 180 11.37 13.41 -8.03
CA GLY A 180 11.99 14.73 -8.17
C GLY A 180 13.45 14.78 -7.72
N MET A 181 13.92 13.85 -6.92
CA MET A 181 15.30 13.76 -6.42
C MET A 181 16.26 13.12 -7.42
N PHE A 182 15.77 12.28 -8.35
CA PHE A 182 16.63 11.71 -9.39
C PHE A 182 17.08 12.81 -10.38
N ALA A 183 18.39 12.89 -10.59
CA ALA A 183 18.99 13.80 -11.59
C ALA A 183 18.51 13.47 -13.00
N ASP A 184 18.45 12.19 -13.30
CA ASP A 184 17.93 11.62 -14.53
C ASP A 184 16.81 10.64 -14.24
N LEU A 185 15.82 10.57 -15.11
CA LEU A 185 14.69 9.62 -15.04
C LEU A 185 14.84 8.48 -16.05
N ASP A 186 16.03 8.34 -16.66
CA ASP A 186 16.33 7.26 -17.58
C ASP A 186 16.66 5.97 -16.83
N PHE A 187 15.66 5.11 -16.73
CA PHE A 187 15.79 3.76 -16.18
C PHE A 187 15.65 2.73 -17.30
N PRO A 188 16.76 2.31 -17.94
CA PRO A 188 16.72 1.53 -19.19
C PRO A 188 16.06 0.15 -19.04
N SER A 189 15.97 -0.39 -17.81
CA SER A 189 15.30 -1.67 -17.54
C SER A 189 13.81 -1.52 -17.24
N PHE A 190 13.30 -0.31 -16.99
CA PHE A 190 11.90 -0.14 -16.62
C PHE A 190 10.97 -0.51 -17.78
N LYS A 191 9.96 -1.32 -17.45
CA LYS A 191 8.78 -1.57 -18.28
C LYS A 191 7.62 -0.69 -17.84
N THR A 192 7.47 -0.52 -16.52
CA THR A 192 6.37 0.24 -15.92
C THR A 192 6.86 0.97 -14.67
N LEU A 193 6.55 2.24 -14.58
CA LEU A 193 6.69 3.06 -13.39
C LEU A 193 5.30 3.50 -12.92
N LEU A 194 4.96 3.15 -11.68
CA LEU A 194 3.78 3.65 -10.98
C LEU A 194 4.20 4.85 -10.12
N PHE A 195 3.38 5.88 -10.08
CA PHE A 195 3.57 7.02 -9.17
C PHE A 195 2.25 7.46 -8.56
N GLY A 196 2.28 7.97 -7.33
CA GLY A 196 1.08 8.37 -6.60
C GLY A 196 1.37 8.67 -5.14
N ALA A 197 0.36 8.54 -4.28
CA ALA A 197 0.35 8.91 -2.86
C ALA A 197 0.38 10.42 -2.59
N GLU A 198 0.83 11.23 -3.52
CA GLU A 198 0.84 12.70 -3.46
C GLU A 198 0.66 13.31 -4.85
N ALA A 199 0.29 14.58 -4.90
CA ALA A 199 0.12 15.28 -6.18
C ALA A 199 1.45 15.47 -6.89
N ILE A 200 1.47 15.24 -8.20
CA ILE A 200 2.65 15.48 -9.03
C ILE A 200 2.60 16.89 -9.62
N GLY A 201 3.74 17.57 -9.64
CA GLY A 201 3.86 18.84 -10.35
C GLY A 201 3.97 18.64 -11.87
N GLU A 202 3.37 19.55 -12.66
CA GLU A 202 3.30 19.48 -14.11
C GLU A 202 4.69 19.32 -14.76
N LYS A 203 5.71 20.04 -14.28
CA LYS A 203 7.07 19.96 -14.80
C LYS A 203 7.66 18.55 -14.69
N LEU A 204 7.51 17.90 -13.53
CA LEU A 204 7.99 16.53 -13.31
C LEU A 204 7.20 15.54 -14.16
N PHE A 205 5.86 15.69 -14.20
CA PHE A 205 4.99 14.86 -15.00
C PHE A 205 5.39 14.90 -16.50
N ASN A 206 5.65 16.08 -17.05
CA ASN A 206 6.07 16.24 -18.44
C ASN A 206 7.44 15.63 -18.73
N ARG A 207 8.38 15.62 -17.75
CA ARG A 207 9.65 14.88 -17.86
C ARG A 207 9.42 13.36 -17.90
N LEU A 208 8.56 12.85 -17.05
CA LEU A 208 8.21 11.42 -17.00
C LEU A 208 7.53 10.95 -18.30
N LYS A 209 6.63 11.76 -18.86
CA LYS A 209 5.94 11.43 -20.14
C LYS A 209 6.87 11.25 -21.33
N GLN A 210 8.09 11.74 -21.27
CA GLN A 210 9.09 11.60 -22.35
C GLN A 210 9.86 10.28 -22.26
N GLN A 211 9.70 9.53 -21.16
CA GLN A 211 10.42 8.30 -20.94
C GLN A 211 9.81 7.13 -21.74
N PRO A 212 10.61 6.13 -22.14
CA PRO A 212 10.15 5.04 -23.00
C PRO A 212 9.30 3.98 -22.27
N TYR A 213 9.29 3.99 -20.94
CA TYR A 213 8.54 3.02 -20.15
C TYR A 213 7.08 3.47 -19.94
N ARG A 214 6.21 2.49 -19.66
CA ARG A 214 4.82 2.77 -19.31
C ARG A 214 4.76 3.54 -17.99
N LEU A 215 3.95 4.59 -17.98
CA LEU A 215 3.73 5.42 -16.81
C LEU A 215 2.29 5.26 -16.32
N MET A 216 2.11 5.07 -15.03
CA MET A 216 0.80 4.92 -14.39
C MET A 216 0.67 5.87 -13.20
N ASN A 217 -0.31 6.78 -13.23
CA ASN A 217 -0.71 7.54 -12.06
C ASN A 217 -1.71 6.69 -11.27
N VAL A 218 -1.44 6.50 -9.98
CA VAL A 218 -2.26 5.68 -9.08
C VAL A 218 -2.71 6.52 -7.89
N TYR A 219 -3.98 6.37 -7.53
CA TYR A 219 -4.57 7.07 -6.40
C TYR A 219 -5.37 6.09 -5.54
N GLY A 220 -5.28 6.24 -4.23
CA GLY A 220 -6.09 5.53 -3.26
C GLY A 220 -5.72 5.91 -1.83
N PRO A 221 -6.69 6.08 -0.95
CA PRO A 221 -6.47 6.16 0.49
C PRO A 221 -6.33 4.76 1.07
N THR A 222 -5.64 4.63 2.20
CA THR A 222 -5.50 3.37 2.94
C THR A 222 -6.85 2.78 3.30
N GLU A 223 -7.85 3.61 3.56
CA GLU A 223 -9.23 3.23 3.89
C GLU A 223 -10.00 2.57 2.73
N ASN A 224 -9.47 2.65 1.51
CA ASN A 224 -9.99 1.91 0.35
C ASN A 224 -8.93 0.98 -0.26
N THR A 225 -8.11 0.37 0.59
CA THR A 225 -7.15 -0.70 0.26
C THR A 225 -6.18 -0.32 -0.84
N VAL A 226 -5.22 0.53 -0.50
CA VAL A 226 -4.05 0.93 -1.28
C VAL A 226 -4.37 1.76 -2.53
N LEU A 227 -5.07 1.19 -3.52
CA LEU A 227 -5.40 1.89 -4.78
C LEU A 227 -6.88 1.80 -5.08
N SER A 228 -7.45 2.95 -5.46
CA SER A 228 -8.85 3.09 -5.89
C SER A 228 -8.98 3.34 -7.38
N THR A 229 -8.04 4.10 -7.95
CA THR A 229 -8.04 4.45 -9.38
C THR A 229 -6.65 4.30 -9.99
N ILE A 230 -6.60 4.08 -11.30
CA ILE A 230 -5.37 4.04 -12.09
C ILE A 230 -5.57 4.81 -13.39
N ARG A 231 -4.60 5.65 -13.72
CA ARG A 231 -4.46 6.28 -15.03
C ARG A 231 -3.23 5.75 -15.75
N ILE A 232 -3.42 5.02 -16.84
CA ILE A 232 -2.33 4.76 -17.78
C ILE A 232 -2.09 6.06 -18.54
N VAL A 233 -0.89 6.62 -18.38
CA VAL A 233 -0.55 7.93 -18.95
C VAL A 233 -0.35 7.81 -20.45
N GLY A 234 -1.14 8.57 -21.20
CA GLY A 234 -1.04 8.72 -22.64
C GLY A 234 -0.67 10.15 -23.06
N LYS A 235 -0.65 10.40 -24.37
CA LYS A 235 -0.25 11.69 -24.93
C LYS A 235 -1.07 12.87 -24.38
N ASP A 236 -2.38 12.69 -24.25
CA ASP A 236 -3.32 13.75 -23.85
C ASP A 236 -3.69 13.71 -22.37
N THR A 237 -3.00 12.89 -21.56
CA THR A 237 -3.27 12.80 -20.11
C THR A 237 -2.76 14.04 -19.40
N SER A 238 -3.59 14.65 -18.58
CA SER A 238 -3.23 15.74 -17.67
C SER A 238 -2.50 15.23 -16.43
N TYR A 239 -1.69 16.08 -15.80
CA TYR A 239 -0.92 15.73 -14.59
C TYR A 239 -1.80 15.49 -13.35
N ASP A 240 -2.99 16.07 -13.33
CA ASP A 240 -4.00 15.97 -12.26
C ASP A 240 -5.04 14.86 -12.50
N ASP A 241 -4.93 14.12 -13.61
CA ASP A 241 -5.85 13.02 -13.94
C ASP A 241 -5.49 11.75 -13.13
N ILE A 242 -6.33 11.40 -12.17
CA ILE A 242 -6.19 10.19 -11.33
C ILE A 242 -6.76 8.92 -11.97
N GLY A 243 -7.35 9.03 -13.15
CA GLY A 243 -7.79 7.89 -13.97
C GLY A 243 -9.17 7.33 -13.63
N TYR A 244 -9.28 6.02 -13.80
CA TYR A 244 -10.54 5.28 -13.67
C TYR A 244 -10.53 4.36 -12.46
N PRO A 245 -11.71 4.10 -11.86
CA PRO A 245 -11.84 3.16 -10.76
C PRO A 245 -11.33 1.77 -11.12
N LEU A 246 -10.70 1.10 -10.16
CA LEU A 246 -10.42 -0.33 -10.21
C LEU A 246 -11.74 -1.10 -10.33
N LYS A 247 -11.68 -2.30 -10.90
CA LYS A 247 -12.88 -3.14 -11.05
C LYS A 247 -13.52 -3.43 -9.68
N GLY A 248 -14.78 -3.07 -9.55
CA GLY A 248 -15.57 -3.19 -8.32
C GLY A 248 -15.50 -1.95 -7.42
N THR A 249 -14.54 -1.05 -7.60
CA THR A 249 -14.53 0.23 -6.91
C THR A 249 -15.60 1.16 -7.52
N VAL A 250 -16.36 1.80 -6.68
CA VAL A 250 -17.36 2.81 -7.07
C VAL A 250 -16.87 4.18 -6.60
N CYS A 251 -16.98 5.18 -7.46
CA CYS A 251 -16.59 6.56 -7.18
C CYS A 251 -17.79 7.47 -7.31
N TYR A 252 -18.13 8.17 -6.23
CA TYR A 252 -19.13 9.22 -6.23
C TYR A 252 -18.46 10.58 -5.98
N VAL A 253 -18.91 11.60 -6.68
CA VAL A 253 -18.56 13.00 -6.36
C VAL A 253 -19.79 13.63 -5.73
N LEU A 254 -19.72 13.84 -4.40
CA LEU A 254 -20.87 14.28 -3.60
C LEU A 254 -20.68 15.73 -3.15
N SER A 255 -21.79 16.48 -3.09
CA SER A 255 -21.85 17.79 -2.46
C SER A 255 -21.79 17.67 -0.93
N GLU A 256 -21.67 18.79 -0.23
CA GLU A 256 -21.73 18.85 1.25
C GLU A 256 -23.00 18.23 1.83
N ASN A 257 -24.10 18.26 1.09
CA ASN A 257 -25.38 17.67 1.47
C ASN A 257 -25.53 16.20 1.03
N LEU A 258 -24.44 15.54 0.68
CA LEU A 258 -24.40 14.16 0.21
C LEU A 258 -25.30 13.91 -1.02
N GLN A 259 -25.40 14.86 -1.92
CA GLN A 259 -26.09 14.69 -3.19
C GLN A 259 -25.06 14.58 -4.32
N GLN A 260 -25.31 13.67 -5.26
CA GLN A 260 -24.43 13.53 -6.42
C GLN A 260 -24.36 14.83 -7.21
N THR A 261 -23.14 15.28 -7.50
CA THR A 261 -22.92 16.50 -8.28
C THR A 261 -23.23 16.27 -9.76
N THR A 262 -23.54 17.34 -10.47
CA THR A 262 -23.65 17.27 -11.93
C THR A 262 -22.30 17.15 -12.59
N LEU A 263 -22.27 16.64 -13.82
CA LEU A 263 -21.02 16.48 -14.57
C LEU A 263 -20.29 17.84 -14.70
N GLY A 264 -19.01 17.84 -14.33
CA GLY A 264 -18.16 19.04 -14.34
C GLY A 264 -18.24 19.90 -13.08
N ALA A 265 -19.11 19.57 -12.11
CA ALA A 265 -19.13 20.25 -10.82
C ALA A 265 -18.12 19.63 -9.84
N THR A 266 -17.66 20.47 -8.92
CA THR A 266 -16.74 20.05 -7.84
C THR A 266 -17.51 19.46 -6.65
N GLY A 267 -16.96 18.44 -6.02
CA GLY A 267 -17.49 17.81 -4.82
C GLY A 267 -16.43 16.94 -4.12
N GLU A 268 -16.84 16.29 -3.05
CA GLU A 268 -15.99 15.34 -2.31
C GLU A 268 -16.00 13.97 -3.02
N LEU A 269 -14.81 13.40 -3.26
CA LEU A 269 -14.69 12.07 -3.81
C LEU A 269 -14.96 11.03 -2.72
N CYS A 270 -16.04 10.28 -2.87
CA CYS A 270 -16.42 9.18 -2.00
C CYS A 270 -16.20 7.85 -2.71
N LEU A 271 -15.61 6.90 -2.00
CA LEU A 271 -15.17 5.60 -2.54
C LEU A 271 -15.99 4.46 -1.93
N GLY A 272 -16.53 3.60 -2.78
CA GLY A 272 -17.33 2.43 -2.41
C GLY A 272 -16.80 1.13 -3.01
N GLY A 273 -17.52 0.06 -2.70
CA GLY A 273 -17.22 -1.27 -3.22
C GLY A 273 -16.39 -2.16 -2.28
N PRO A 274 -15.99 -3.37 -2.74
CA PRO A 274 -15.40 -4.41 -1.90
C PRO A 274 -13.99 -4.09 -1.36
N GLN A 275 -13.37 -2.98 -1.78
CA GLN A 275 -12.09 -2.52 -1.26
C GLN A 275 -12.22 -1.57 -0.06
N VAL A 276 -13.43 -1.10 0.27
CA VAL A 276 -13.65 -0.25 1.46
C VAL A 276 -13.30 -1.02 2.72
N SER A 277 -12.38 -0.48 3.52
CA SER A 277 -11.81 -1.10 4.72
C SER A 277 -12.88 -1.43 5.78
N LEU A 278 -12.52 -2.25 6.77
CA LEU A 278 -13.37 -2.50 7.94
C LEU A 278 -13.55 -1.25 8.83
N GLY A 279 -12.78 -0.19 8.55
CA GLY A 279 -12.75 1.05 9.31
C GLY A 279 -11.60 1.13 10.29
N TYR A 280 -11.62 2.16 11.13
CA TYR A 280 -10.59 2.43 12.12
C TYR A 280 -10.81 1.59 13.38
N ILE A 281 -9.71 1.10 13.95
CA ILE A 281 -9.73 0.40 15.22
C ILE A 281 -10.01 1.36 16.37
N GLY A 282 -10.87 0.98 17.30
CA GLY A 282 -11.08 1.68 18.57
C GLY A 282 -11.79 3.04 18.49
N SER A 283 -12.32 3.46 17.33
CA SER A 283 -12.95 4.79 17.19
C SER A 283 -14.29 4.76 16.47
N VAL A 284 -15.39 4.65 17.23
CA VAL A 284 -16.75 4.68 16.68
C VAL A 284 -17.04 6.02 16.01
N GLN A 285 -16.76 7.14 16.69
CA GLN A 285 -17.04 8.49 16.18
C GLN A 285 -16.32 8.79 14.86
N LEU A 286 -15.06 8.35 14.76
CA LEU A 286 -14.30 8.57 13.53
C LEU A 286 -14.83 7.69 12.39
N ASN A 287 -15.23 6.47 12.69
CA ASN A 287 -15.86 5.58 11.70
C ASN A 287 -17.15 6.18 11.17
N GLU A 288 -18.04 6.66 12.02
CA GLU A 288 -19.31 7.32 11.62
C GLU A 288 -19.08 8.56 10.76
N LYS A 289 -18.02 9.31 11.04
CA LYS A 289 -17.66 10.50 10.27
C LYS A 289 -17.08 10.18 8.89
N SER A 290 -16.25 9.15 8.79
CA SER A 290 -15.46 8.83 7.60
C SER A 290 -16.09 7.78 6.70
N PHE A 291 -16.98 6.95 7.25
CA PHE A 291 -17.66 5.91 6.50
C PHE A 291 -19.17 6.16 6.57
N ILE A 292 -19.71 6.62 5.44
CA ILE A 292 -21.13 6.98 5.31
C ILE A 292 -21.91 5.89 4.59
N SER A 293 -23.24 5.89 4.76
CA SER A 293 -24.16 5.11 3.92
C SER A 293 -24.76 6.02 2.85
N TYR A 294 -24.63 5.62 1.60
CA TYR A 294 -25.18 6.34 0.46
C TYR A 294 -25.81 5.34 -0.52
N ASP A 295 -27.08 5.49 -0.83
CA ASP A 295 -27.84 4.60 -1.73
C ASP A 295 -27.70 3.09 -1.39
N GLY A 296 -27.65 2.77 -0.11
CA GLY A 296 -27.50 1.42 0.41
C GLY A 296 -26.07 0.87 0.38
N GLU A 297 -25.10 1.63 -0.14
CA GLU A 297 -23.69 1.29 -0.14
C GLU A 297 -22.93 1.98 1.00
N ARG A 298 -21.87 1.34 1.48
CA ARG A 298 -20.94 1.92 2.43
C ARG A 298 -19.79 2.60 1.70
N LEU A 299 -19.65 3.90 1.90
CA LEU A 299 -18.63 4.72 1.26
C LEU A 299 -17.62 5.24 2.28
N TYR A 300 -16.37 5.33 1.87
CA TYR A 300 -15.33 6.16 2.51
C TYR A 300 -15.32 7.55 1.86
N ARG A 301 -15.27 8.61 2.71
CA ARG A 301 -15.22 10.01 2.29
C ARG A 301 -13.96 10.71 2.77
#